data_4f0a60bde4573e38ca0f9fc333af4d67
#
_entry.id   4f0a60bde4573e38ca0f9fc333af4d67
#
_cell.length_a   1.000
_cell.length_b   1.000
_cell.length_c   1.000
_cell.angle_alpha   90.00
_cell.angle_beta   90.00
_cell.angle_gamma   90.00
#
_symmetry.space_group_name_H-M   'P 1'
#
loop_
_entity.id
_entity.type
_entity.pdbx_description
1 polymer ?
#
loop_
_entity_poly.entity_id
_entity_poly.type
_entity_poly.pdbx_seq_one_letter_code
_entity_poly.pdbx_strand_id
1 'polypeptide(L)'
;KFTLRFLFTPLVHWPETMITYLEEEEIMFSCDAFGSYGSLDGVLFDDEAKDQLPFYEKEALRYYTNIVAAFSRNTLMAIEKAAAYPFKIIAPSHGLIWREDPMRIVSLYQKWAEYATKPTEPGVTVLFGTMYRNTERAMEACLQTIKSEGVPIEVFNVSTVHPSFMLPSLWTKKGVLIACPTYERAMFPAMVHALDIAEIKSVKNKIAGYFGSYA
;
A
#
# COMPACT_ATOMS: atom_id res chain seq x y z
N LYS A 1 -37.28 -0.43 -13.56
CA LYS A 1 -37.24 -0.48 -12.08
C LYS A 1 -35.88 -1.05 -11.71
N PHE A 2 -35.15 -0.38 -10.82
CA PHE A 2 -33.85 -0.81 -10.35
C PHE A 2 -33.94 -1.24 -8.90
N THR A 3 -33.14 -2.26 -8.55
CA THR A 3 -33.02 -2.81 -7.21
C THR A 3 -31.61 -2.51 -6.68
N LEU A 4 -31.52 -1.82 -5.55
CA LEU A 4 -30.26 -1.57 -4.84
C LEU A 4 -30.18 -2.48 -3.62
N ARG A 5 -29.06 -3.15 -3.46
CA ARG A 5 -28.69 -3.88 -2.24
C ARG A 5 -27.55 -3.18 -1.52
N PHE A 6 -27.64 -3.14 -0.22
CA PHE A 6 -26.64 -2.49 0.64
C PHE A 6 -25.90 -3.55 1.44
N LEU A 7 -24.60 -3.67 1.19
CA LEU A 7 -23.71 -4.61 1.89
C LEU A 7 -22.90 -3.82 2.91
N PHE A 8 -23.21 -3.98 4.18
CA PHE A 8 -22.46 -3.33 5.24
C PHE A 8 -21.04 -3.88 5.34
N THR A 9 -20.03 -3.02 5.13
CA THR A 9 -18.60 -3.34 5.08
C THR A 9 -17.83 -2.43 6.05
N PRO A 10 -18.08 -2.55 7.37
CA PRO A 10 -17.56 -1.63 8.37
C PRO A 10 -16.04 -1.60 8.36
N LEU A 11 -15.49 -0.41 8.59
CA LEU A 11 -14.05 -0.16 8.65
C LEU A 11 -13.29 -0.41 7.33
N VAL A 12 -14.00 -0.29 6.19
CA VAL A 12 -13.34 -0.24 4.89
C VAL A 12 -13.65 1.13 4.19
N HIS A 13 -13.19 2.36 4.68
CA HIS A 13 -12.35 2.34 5.89
C HIS A 13 -13.03 3.03 7.09
N TRP A 14 -14.28 3.49 6.98
CA TRP A 14 -15.07 4.11 8.04
C TRP A 14 -16.03 3.11 8.69
N PRO A 15 -16.46 3.34 9.96
CA PRO A 15 -17.36 2.41 10.67
C PRO A 15 -18.67 2.14 9.94
N GLU A 16 -19.21 3.13 9.24
CA GLU A 16 -20.49 3.09 8.53
C GLU A 16 -20.39 2.69 7.06
N THR A 17 -19.20 2.36 6.57
CA THR A 17 -18.98 2.05 5.15
C THR A 17 -19.86 0.89 4.67
N MET A 18 -20.43 1.06 3.50
CA MET A 18 -21.19 0.04 2.79
C MET A 18 -20.86 0.04 1.29
N ILE A 19 -21.04 -1.12 0.68
CA ILE A 19 -21.06 -1.29 -0.77
C ILE A 19 -22.52 -1.22 -1.21
N THR A 20 -22.83 -0.48 -2.27
CA THR A 20 -24.14 -0.47 -2.93
C THR A 20 -24.06 -1.29 -4.21
N TYR A 21 -24.88 -2.31 -4.32
CA TYR A 21 -24.93 -3.19 -5.49
C TYR A 21 -26.22 -2.93 -6.28
N LEU A 22 -26.08 -2.63 -7.57
CA LEU A 22 -27.18 -2.48 -8.52
C LEU A 22 -27.39 -3.81 -9.25
N GLU A 23 -28.50 -4.51 -8.94
CA GLU A 23 -28.74 -5.89 -9.37
C GLU A 23 -28.83 -6.05 -10.89
N GLU A 24 -29.66 -5.22 -11.53
CA GLU A 24 -29.99 -5.39 -12.94
C GLU A 24 -28.82 -5.12 -13.88
N GLU A 25 -27.87 -4.29 -13.44
CA GLU A 25 -26.67 -3.92 -14.21
C GLU A 25 -25.41 -4.63 -13.71
N GLU A 26 -25.50 -5.36 -12.60
CA GLU A 26 -24.37 -6.04 -11.94
C GLU A 26 -23.21 -5.06 -11.63
N ILE A 27 -23.56 -3.85 -11.16
CA ILE A 27 -22.59 -2.81 -10.79
C ILE A 27 -22.44 -2.74 -9.28
N MET A 28 -21.19 -2.77 -8.83
CA MET A 28 -20.81 -2.63 -7.44
C MET A 28 -20.19 -1.25 -7.20
N PHE A 29 -20.91 -0.35 -6.56
CA PHE A 29 -20.40 0.93 -6.05
C PHE A 29 -19.74 0.67 -4.71
N SER A 30 -18.43 0.57 -4.73
CA SER A 30 -17.68 -0.01 -3.61
C SER A 30 -17.24 1.00 -2.55
N CYS A 31 -17.67 2.26 -2.64
CA CYS A 31 -17.18 3.35 -1.80
C CYS A 31 -15.65 3.43 -1.92
N ASP A 32 -14.94 3.42 -0.81
CA ASP A 32 -13.47 3.52 -0.79
C ASP A 32 -12.76 2.17 -1.02
N ALA A 33 -13.48 1.06 -0.93
CA ALA A 33 -12.91 -0.24 -1.26
C ALA A 33 -12.54 -0.31 -2.75
N PHE A 34 -11.39 -0.90 -3.06
CA PHE A 34 -10.84 -1.01 -4.41
C PHE A 34 -10.43 0.33 -5.06
N GLY A 35 -10.37 1.40 -4.26
CA GLY A 35 -9.95 2.72 -4.70
C GLY A 35 -8.44 2.86 -4.91
N SER A 36 -8.04 3.98 -5.49
CA SER A 36 -6.64 4.35 -5.68
C SER A 36 -6.43 5.86 -5.55
N TYR A 37 -5.19 6.26 -5.33
CA TYR A 37 -4.74 7.63 -5.60
C TYR A 37 -4.51 7.83 -7.11
N GLY A 38 -4.15 9.05 -7.47
CA GLY A 38 -3.79 9.45 -8.81
C GLY A 38 -4.89 10.24 -9.52
N SER A 39 -4.48 11.16 -10.36
CA SER A 39 -5.37 11.87 -11.28
C SER A 39 -5.76 10.95 -12.43
N LEU A 40 -7.00 11.00 -12.84
CA LEU A 40 -7.50 10.17 -13.93
C LEU A 40 -7.25 10.78 -15.32
N ASP A 41 -6.87 12.05 -15.42
CA ASP A 41 -6.43 12.76 -16.64
C ASP A 41 -7.07 12.28 -17.97
N GLY A 42 -8.41 12.18 -17.99
CA GLY A 42 -9.17 11.72 -19.16
C GLY A 42 -9.30 10.21 -19.30
N VAL A 43 -8.74 9.44 -18.37
CA VAL A 43 -8.89 7.97 -18.28
C VAL A 43 -9.82 7.67 -17.11
N LEU A 44 -10.95 7.03 -17.35
CA LEU A 44 -11.91 6.69 -16.30
C LEU A 44 -11.97 5.19 -16.01
N PHE A 45 -11.79 4.37 -17.04
CA PHE A 45 -11.94 2.92 -16.96
C PHE A 45 -10.60 2.19 -17.14
N ASP A 46 -10.52 0.97 -16.59
CA ASP A 46 -9.33 0.12 -16.67
C ASP A 46 -8.91 -0.23 -18.10
N ASP A 47 -9.88 -0.47 -19.01
CA ASP A 47 -9.62 -0.73 -20.43
C ASP A 47 -9.08 0.50 -21.19
N GLU A 48 -9.37 1.70 -20.70
CA GLU A 48 -8.83 2.94 -21.25
C GLU A 48 -7.40 3.21 -20.76
N ALA A 49 -7.04 2.71 -19.57
CA ALA A 49 -5.74 2.95 -18.94
C ALA A 49 -4.56 2.28 -19.68
N LYS A 50 -4.78 1.15 -20.34
CA LYS A 50 -3.78 0.45 -21.19
C LYS A 50 -2.38 0.41 -20.58
N ASP A 51 -1.42 1.07 -21.21
CA ASP A 51 -0.02 1.12 -20.76
C ASP A 51 0.17 1.86 -19.43
N GLN A 52 -0.81 2.66 -18.98
CA GLN A 52 -0.80 3.35 -17.70
C GLN A 52 -1.34 2.48 -16.55
N LEU A 53 -1.92 1.32 -16.83
CA LEU A 53 -2.51 0.44 -15.80
C LEU A 53 -1.52 0.10 -14.67
N PRO A 54 -0.21 -0.18 -14.93
CA PRO A 54 0.76 -0.38 -13.86
C PRO A 54 0.95 0.82 -12.92
N PHE A 55 0.80 2.05 -13.44
CA PHE A 55 0.82 3.25 -12.62
C PHE A 55 -0.39 3.29 -11.67
N TYR A 56 -1.60 3.03 -12.19
CA TYR A 56 -2.81 3.03 -11.36
C TYR A 56 -2.81 1.91 -10.33
N GLU A 57 -2.27 0.74 -10.64
CA GLU A 57 -2.08 -0.35 -9.66
C GLU A 57 -1.10 0.04 -8.55
N LYS A 58 -0.02 0.73 -8.89
CA LYS A 58 0.93 1.26 -7.91
C LYS A 58 0.27 2.31 -7.00
N GLU A 59 -0.54 3.19 -7.57
CA GLU A 59 -1.30 4.18 -6.81
C GLU A 59 -2.42 3.54 -5.98
N ALA A 60 -3.02 2.43 -6.43
CA ALA A 60 -3.95 1.63 -5.64
C ALA A 60 -3.25 0.97 -4.43
N LEU A 61 -2.05 0.41 -4.62
CA LEU A 61 -1.25 -0.10 -3.50
C LEU A 61 -0.87 1.01 -2.52
N ARG A 62 -0.51 2.20 -3.03
CA ARG A 62 -0.20 3.35 -2.19
C ARG A 62 -1.45 3.81 -1.40
N TYR A 63 -2.60 3.86 -2.05
CA TYR A 63 -3.88 4.15 -1.38
C TYR A 63 -4.18 3.09 -0.32
N TYR A 64 -4.13 1.81 -0.68
CA TYR A 64 -4.36 0.70 0.23
C TYR A 64 -3.52 0.81 1.50
N THR A 65 -2.20 0.98 1.36
CA THR A 65 -1.27 1.00 2.48
C THR A 65 -1.43 2.24 3.38
N ASN A 66 -1.90 3.35 2.82
CA ASN A 66 -2.10 4.58 3.57
C ASN A 66 -3.48 4.66 4.24
N ILE A 67 -4.50 4.04 3.67
CA ILE A 67 -5.90 4.24 4.07
C ILE A 67 -6.51 2.95 4.64
N VAL A 68 -6.32 1.82 3.98
CA VAL A 68 -7.08 0.59 4.22
C VAL A 68 -6.32 -0.44 5.05
N ALA A 69 -4.98 -0.48 4.95
CA ALA A 69 -4.15 -1.59 5.45
C ALA A 69 -4.33 -1.91 6.95
N ALA A 70 -4.57 -0.90 7.80
CA ALA A 70 -4.86 -1.11 9.21
C ALA A 70 -6.12 -1.96 9.45
N PHE A 71 -7.01 -2.01 8.46
CA PHE A 71 -8.29 -2.74 8.48
C PHE A 71 -8.29 -3.95 7.53
N SER A 72 -7.13 -4.56 7.28
CA SER A 72 -6.97 -5.69 6.33
C SER A 72 -7.94 -6.84 6.58
N ARG A 73 -8.23 -7.18 7.85
CA ARG A 73 -9.23 -8.20 8.20
C ARG A 73 -10.62 -7.82 7.70
N ASN A 74 -11.02 -6.57 7.90
CA ASN A 74 -12.32 -6.07 7.44
C ASN A 74 -12.40 -6.05 5.91
N THR A 75 -11.28 -5.74 5.24
CA THR A 75 -11.17 -5.81 3.78
C THR A 75 -11.41 -7.23 3.26
N LEU A 76 -10.80 -8.25 3.87
CA LEU A 76 -11.06 -9.65 3.50
C LEU A 76 -12.53 -10.04 3.71
N MET A 77 -13.15 -9.63 4.81
CA MET A 77 -14.58 -9.87 5.06
C MET A 77 -15.48 -9.14 4.05
N ALA A 78 -15.10 -7.93 3.63
CA ALA A 78 -15.83 -7.18 2.61
C ALA A 78 -15.74 -7.87 1.24
N ILE A 79 -14.55 -8.36 0.87
CA ILE A 79 -14.34 -9.15 -0.37
C ILE A 79 -15.19 -10.42 -0.34
N GLU A 80 -15.20 -11.16 0.77
CA GLU A 80 -16.03 -12.37 0.92
C GLU A 80 -17.52 -12.07 0.76
N LYS A 81 -18.02 -10.98 1.37
CA LYS A 81 -19.41 -10.56 1.21
C LYS A 81 -19.73 -10.16 -0.23
N ALA A 82 -18.83 -9.41 -0.87
CA ALA A 82 -19.00 -8.97 -2.26
C ALA A 82 -19.04 -10.16 -3.23
N ALA A 83 -18.25 -11.21 -2.99
CA ALA A 83 -18.18 -12.42 -3.83
C ALA A 83 -19.52 -13.21 -3.89
N ALA A 84 -20.46 -12.95 -2.99
CA ALA A 84 -21.80 -13.54 -3.03
C ALA A 84 -22.70 -12.95 -4.14
N TYR A 85 -22.28 -11.87 -4.77
CA TYR A 85 -23.03 -11.17 -5.81
C TYR A 85 -22.22 -11.17 -7.12
N PRO A 86 -22.79 -11.56 -8.26
CA PRO A 86 -22.12 -11.41 -9.54
C PRO A 86 -21.95 -9.93 -9.85
N PHE A 87 -20.79 -9.53 -10.33
CA PHE A 87 -20.54 -8.15 -10.75
C PHE A 87 -19.71 -8.10 -12.02
N LYS A 88 -20.09 -7.17 -12.90
CA LYS A 88 -19.40 -6.84 -14.15
C LYS A 88 -18.54 -5.59 -14.01
N ILE A 89 -18.95 -4.71 -13.09
CA ILE A 89 -18.29 -3.42 -12.89
C ILE A 89 -18.08 -3.18 -11.40
N ILE A 90 -16.88 -2.72 -11.05
CA ILE A 90 -16.58 -2.13 -9.74
C ILE A 90 -16.30 -0.65 -9.94
N ALA A 91 -17.10 0.19 -9.31
CA ALA A 91 -17.00 1.64 -9.34
C ALA A 91 -16.67 2.18 -7.93
N PRO A 92 -15.38 2.36 -7.61
CA PRO A 92 -14.96 2.95 -6.36
C PRO A 92 -15.13 4.48 -6.37
N SER A 93 -15.09 5.11 -5.19
CA SER A 93 -15.15 6.57 -5.05
C SER A 93 -13.87 7.27 -5.53
N HIS A 94 -12.75 6.55 -5.63
CA HIS A 94 -11.43 7.05 -5.99
C HIS A 94 -10.73 6.09 -6.98
N GLY A 95 -10.09 6.65 -8.01
CA GLY A 95 -9.33 5.88 -8.99
C GLY A 95 -10.18 5.34 -10.14
N LEU A 96 -9.68 4.31 -10.82
CA LEU A 96 -10.32 3.74 -11.99
C LEU A 96 -11.61 2.99 -11.66
N ILE A 97 -12.58 3.04 -12.58
CA ILE A 97 -13.69 2.11 -12.63
C ILE A 97 -13.23 0.87 -13.39
N TRP A 98 -13.44 -0.29 -12.77
CA TRP A 98 -12.99 -1.59 -13.30
C TRP A 98 -14.17 -2.28 -14.00
N ARG A 99 -14.11 -2.35 -15.33
CA ARG A 99 -15.17 -2.97 -16.18
C ARG A 99 -14.63 -4.03 -17.13
N GLU A 100 -13.34 -3.99 -17.52
CA GLU A 100 -12.71 -5.00 -18.36
C GLU A 100 -12.28 -6.20 -17.51
N ASP A 101 -11.59 -5.96 -16.39
CA ASP A 101 -11.18 -7.00 -15.46
C ASP A 101 -11.40 -6.55 -13.99
N PRO A 102 -12.65 -6.57 -13.49
CA PRO A 102 -12.93 -6.20 -12.10
C PRO A 102 -12.23 -7.10 -11.08
N MET A 103 -11.96 -8.36 -11.44
CA MET A 103 -11.28 -9.30 -10.54
C MET A 103 -9.81 -8.95 -10.33
N ARG A 104 -9.21 -8.17 -11.20
CA ARG A 104 -7.83 -7.71 -11.08
C ARG A 104 -7.62 -6.88 -9.81
N ILE A 105 -8.42 -5.84 -9.59
CA ILE A 105 -8.31 -5.01 -8.39
C ILE A 105 -8.74 -5.76 -7.13
N VAL A 106 -9.74 -6.63 -7.21
CA VAL A 106 -10.16 -7.48 -6.08
C VAL A 106 -9.01 -8.38 -5.64
N SER A 107 -8.34 -9.05 -6.60
CA SER A 107 -7.21 -9.93 -6.34
C SER A 107 -6.01 -9.20 -5.74
N LEU A 108 -5.74 -7.98 -6.19
CA LEU A 108 -4.69 -7.12 -5.64
C LEU A 108 -5.01 -6.74 -4.19
N TYR A 109 -6.22 -6.26 -3.90
CA TYR A 109 -6.64 -5.91 -2.54
C TYR A 109 -6.63 -7.13 -1.61
N GLN A 110 -7.09 -8.28 -2.08
CA GLN A 110 -7.02 -9.54 -1.33
C GLN A 110 -5.58 -9.90 -0.97
N LYS A 111 -4.69 -9.91 -1.97
CA LYS A 111 -3.25 -10.17 -1.79
C LYS A 111 -2.64 -9.23 -0.75
N TRP A 112 -2.91 -7.92 -0.86
CA TRP A 112 -2.37 -6.94 0.07
C TRP A 112 -2.94 -7.09 1.48
N ALA A 113 -4.23 -7.42 1.61
CA ALA A 113 -4.86 -7.66 2.90
C ALA A 113 -4.29 -8.92 3.59
N GLU A 114 -3.98 -9.95 2.83
CA GLU A 114 -3.37 -11.18 3.34
C GLU A 114 -1.98 -10.95 3.94
N TYR A 115 -1.21 -9.95 3.50
CA TYR A 115 0.09 -9.62 4.08
C TYR A 115 0.03 -9.17 5.56
N ALA A 116 -1.13 -8.83 6.07
CA ALA A 116 -1.31 -8.57 7.50
C ALA A 116 -1.04 -9.81 8.37
N THR A 117 -1.24 -11.03 7.83
CA THR A 117 -1.13 -12.30 8.55
C THR A 117 -0.29 -13.36 7.84
N LYS A 118 -0.15 -13.27 6.52
CA LYS A 118 0.62 -14.20 5.68
C LYS A 118 2.02 -13.66 5.38
N PRO A 119 2.95 -14.50 4.90
CA PRO A 119 4.26 -14.04 4.43
C PRO A 119 4.16 -12.99 3.34
N THR A 120 5.03 -11.99 3.43
CA THR A 120 5.20 -10.93 2.43
C THR A 120 6.23 -11.32 1.37
N GLU A 121 6.40 -10.49 0.34
CA GLU A 121 7.30 -10.74 -0.77
C GLU A 121 8.78 -10.68 -0.34
N PRO A 122 9.66 -11.51 -0.95
CA PRO A 122 11.09 -11.32 -0.80
C PRO A 122 11.50 -9.90 -1.21
N GLY A 123 12.42 -9.30 -0.45
CA GLY A 123 12.91 -7.96 -0.73
C GLY A 123 13.17 -7.16 0.54
N VAL A 124 13.86 -6.04 0.37
CA VAL A 124 14.26 -5.14 1.45
C VAL A 124 13.83 -3.72 1.14
N THR A 125 13.10 -3.12 2.07
CA THR A 125 12.88 -1.68 2.11
C THR A 125 14.01 -1.04 2.90
N VAL A 126 14.73 -0.11 2.30
CA VAL A 126 15.81 0.63 2.96
C VAL A 126 15.32 2.05 3.25
N LEU A 127 15.23 2.38 4.51
CA LEU A 127 14.96 3.74 4.99
C LEU A 127 16.26 4.35 5.45
N PHE A 128 16.67 5.48 4.88
CA PHE A 128 17.88 6.16 5.33
C PHE A 128 17.69 7.64 5.55
N GLY A 129 18.45 8.16 6.52
CA GLY A 129 18.64 9.58 6.74
C GLY A 129 20.12 9.89 6.90
N THR A 130 20.55 11.09 6.54
CA THR A 130 21.94 11.49 6.64
C THR A 130 22.04 13.00 6.85
N MET A 131 23.02 13.46 7.64
CA MET A 131 23.37 14.86 7.80
C MET A 131 24.62 15.23 7.00
N TYR A 132 25.65 14.42 7.09
CA TYR A 132 26.98 14.67 6.51
C TYR A 132 27.45 13.55 5.58
N ARG A 133 26.54 12.77 5.03
CA ARG A 133 26.75 11.65 4.10
C ARG A 133 27.49 10.43 4.67
N ASN A 134 27.85 10.38 5.95
CA ASN A 134 28.55 9.23 6.52
C ASN A 134 27.63 7.98 6.55
N THR A 135 26.40 8.14 7.04
CA THR A 135 25.40 7.05 7.02
C THR A 135 25.06 6.61 5.61
N GLU A 136 24.97 7.55 4.65
CA GLU A 136 24.72 7.27 3.24
C GLU A 136 25.81 6.39 2.63
N ARG A 137 27.10 6.70 2.86
CA ARG A 137 28.22 5.86 2.40
C ARG A 137 28.21 4.44 2.98
N ALA A 138 27.88 4.32 4.27
CA ALA A 138 27.73 3.00 4.89
C ALA A 138 26.55 2.22 4.30
N MET A 139 25.44 2.90 4.05
CA MET A 139 24.25 2.34 3.40
C MET A 139 24.57 1.86 1.96
N GLU A 140 25.31 2.65 1.17
CA GLU A 140 25.72 2.27 -0.18
C GLU A 140 26.51 0.95 -0.20
N ALA A 141 27.43 0.76 0.77
CA ALA A 141 28.18 -0.50 0.91
C ALA A 141 27.23 -1.68 1.22
N CYS A 142 26.27 -1.50 2.13
CA CYS A 142 25.25 -2.51 2.42
C CYS A 142 24.40 -2.84 1.17
N LEU A 143 24.01 -1.83 0.40
CA LEU A 143 23.23 -2.04 -0.82
C LEU A 143 23.94 -2.88 -1.85
N GLN A 144 25.26 -2.70 -2.01
CA GLN A 144 26.07 -3.52 -2.93
C GLN A 144 26.03 -4.99 -2.53
N THR A 145 26.17 -5.30 -1.23
CA THR A 145 26.10 -6.66 -0.72
C THR A 145 24.71 -7.27 -0.95
N ILE A 146 23.63 -6.55 -0.60
CA ILE A 146 22.28 -7.07 -0.78
C ILE A 146 21.97 -7.31 -2.27
N LYS A 147 22.43 -6.42 -3.16
CA LYS A 147 22.26 -6.56 -4.61
C LYS A 147 23.01 -7.79 -5.16
N SER A 148 24.21 -8.10 -4.64
CA SER A 148 24.96 -9.28 -5.07
C SER A 148 24.25 -10.60 -4.73
N GLU A 149 23.38 -10.59 -3.73
CA GLU A 149 22.52 -11.72 -3.38
C GLU A 149 21.24 -11.82 -4.22
N GLY A 150 21.03 -10.91 -5.18
CA GLY A 150 19.85 -10.89 -6.05
C GLY A 150 18.54 -10.50 -5.35
N VAL A 151 18.60 -9.90 -4.15
CA VAL A 151 17.43 -9.51 -3.38
C VAL A 151 16.88 -8.18 -3.88
N PRO A 152 15.58 -8.07 -4.22
CA PRO A 152 14.95 -6.80 -4.60
C PRO A 152 15.06 -5.74 -3.50
N ILE A 153 15.42 -4.52 -3.87
CA ILE A 153 15.62 -3.40 -2.93
C ILE A 153 14.85 -2.18 -3.40
N GLU A 154 14.19 -1.50 -2.46
CA GLU A 154 13.67 -0.15 -2.63
C GLU A 154 14.28 0.76 -1.56
N VAL A 155 14.78 1.93 -1.97
CA VAL A 155 15.56 2.83 -1.11
C VAL A 155 14.86 4.18 -1.00
N PHE A 156 14.67 4.64 0.23
CA PHE A 156 13.98 5.90 0.51
C PHE A 156 14.81 6.78 1.46
N ASN A 157 15.05 8.01 1.03
CA ASN A 157 15.58 9.04 1.91
C ASN A 157 14.42 9.66 2.72
N VAL A 158 14.39 9.38 4.01
CA VAL A 158 13.31 9.83 4.91
C VAL A 158 13.23 11.36 5.06
N SER A 159 14.28 12.10 4.69
CA SER A 159 14.27 13.56 4.74
C SER A 159 13.63 14.22 3.52
N THR A 160 13.50 13.49 2.40
CA THR A 160 13.05 14.07 1.12
C THR A 160 11.83 13.35 0.54
N VAL A 161 11.60 12.10 0.93
CA VAL A 161 10.46 11.30 0.44
C VAL A 161 9.35 11.30 1.49
N HIS A 162 8.14 11.62 1.08
CA HIS A 162 7.00 11.58 1.98
C HIS A 162 6.68 10.13 2.38
N PRO A 163 6.35 9.84 3.65
CA PRO A 163 6.09 8.47 4.15
C PRO A 163 5.07 7.69 3.33
N SER A 164 4.08 8.34 2.72
CA SER A 164 3.07 7.68 1.88
C SER A 164 3.65 6.87 0.72
N PHE A 165 4.85 7.22 0.24
CA PHE A 165 5.56 6.49 -0.82
C PHE A 165 6.44 5.35 -0.29
N MET A 166 6.75 5.36 1.01
CA MET A 166 7.53 4.31 1.67
C MET A 166 6.64 3.13 2.10
N LEU A 167 5.40 3.43 2.49
CA LEU A 167 4.45 2.43 3.02
C LEU A 167 4.19 1.25 2.07
N PRO A 168 4.03 1.41 0.74
CA PRO A 168 3.90 0.30 -0.19
C PRO A 168 5.03 -0.73 -0.07
N SER A 169 6.26 -0.26 -0.06
CA SER A 169 7.44 -1.12 0.08
C SER A 169 7.51 -1.75 1.48
N LEU A 170 7.30 -0.95 2.53
CA LEU A 170 7.25 -1.44 3.91
C LEU A 170 6.16 -2.49 4.13
N TRP A 171 5.02 -2.37 3.44
CA TRP A 171 3.92 -3.32 3.53
C TRP A 171 4.22 -4.63 2.82
N THR A 172 4.74 -4.54 1.59
CA THR A 172 4.90 -5.70 0.70
C THR A 172 6.20 -6.48 0.93
N LYS A 173 7.31 -5.82 1.31
CA LYS A 173 8.63 -6.48 1.47
C LYS A 173 8.82 -7.10 2.85
N LYS A 174 9.60 -8.20 2.91
CA LYS A 174 9.88 -8.94 4.14
C LYS A 174 10.93 -8.24 5.01
N GLY A 175 11.94 -7.66 4.40
CA GLY A 175 13.07 -7.02 5.09
C GLY A 175 12.92 -5.51 5.20
N VAL A 176 13.39 -4.94 6.30
CA VAL A 176 13.53 -3.49 6.50
C VAL A 176 14.93 -3.21 7.01
N LEU A 177 15.66 -2.34 6.32
CA LEU A 177 16.95 -1.83 6.75
C LEU A 177 16.81 -0.35 7.10
N ILE A 178 17.19 0.00 8.33
CA ILE A 178 17.11 1.36 8.86
C ILE A 178 18.53 1.90 9.00
N ALA A 179 18.81 3.04 8.35
CA ALA A 179 20.12 3.67 8.40
C ALA A 179 19.97 5.17 8.71
N CYS A 180 20.37 5.59 9.92
CA CYS A 180 20.29 7.01 10.27
C CYS A 180 21.34 7.41 11.31
N PRO A 181 21.78 8.69 11.32
CA PRO A 181 22.67 9.19 12.36
C PRO A 181 21.92 9.37 13.69
N THR A 182 22.67 9.41 14.76
CA THR A 182 22.20 9.96 16.03
C THR A 182 22.05 11.47 15.91
N TYR A 183 20.93 12.03 16.41
CA TYR A 183 20.67 13.45 16.46
C TYR A 183 20.27 13.83 17.89
N GLU A 184 21.00 14.73 18.54
CA GLU A 184 20.76 15.17 19.92
C GLU A 184 20.54 14.01 20.91
N ARG A 185 21.37 12.96 20.84
CA ARG A 185 21.29 11.73 21.65
C ARG A 185 20.04 10.86 21.39
N ALA A 186 19.32 11.12 20.31
CA ALA A 186 18.12 10.38 19.91
C ALA A 186 18.21 9.92 18.45
N MET A 187 17.20 9.22 17.99
CA MET A 187 17.06 8.86 16.59
C MET A 187 16.82 10.11 15.73
N PHE A 188 17.33 10.09 14.51
CA PHE A 188 17.14 11.16 13.52
C PHE A 188 15.64 11.49 13.33
N PRO A 189 15.20 12.76 13.50
CA PRO A 189 13.76 13.09 13.57
C PRO A 189 12.91 12.64 12.38
N ALA A 190 13.44 12.76 11.15
CA ALA A 190 12.70 12.29 9.98
C ALA A 190 12.54 10.76 9.95
N MET A 191 13.48 10.01 10.56
CA MET A 191 13.34 8.56 10.70
C MET A 191 12.28 8.21 11.74
N VAL A 192 12.23 8.92 12.87
CA VAL A 192 11.18 8.76 13.88
C VAL A 192 9.81 8.92 13.22
N HIS A 193 9.61 10.03 12.49
CA HIS A 193 8.36 10.29 11.81
C HIS A 193 7.97 9.16 10.81
N ALA A 194 8.93 8.66 10.02
CA ALA A 194 8.66 7.58 9.07
C ALA A 194 8.24 6.27 9.78
N LEU A 195 8.89 5.94 10.91
CA LEU A 195 8.58 4.76 11.71
C LEU A 195 7.24 4.89 12.46
N ASP A 196 6.93 6.05 13.02
CA ASP A 196 5.65 6.33 13.67
C ASP A 196 4.49 6.14 12.69
N ILE A 197 4.62 6.63 11.45
CA ILE A 197 3.62 6.39 10.42
C ILE A 197 3.50 4.91 10.08
N ALA A 198 4.61 4.18 9.97
CA ALA A 198 4.58 2.73 9.73
C ALA A 198 3.88 1.97 10.86
N GLU A 199 4.07 2.36 12.12
CA GLU A 199 3.40 1.80 13.30
C GLU A 199 1.88 2.07 13.24
N ILE A 200 1.47 3.32 13.03
CA ILE A 200 0.06 3.72 12.89
C ILE A 200 -0.64 2.90 11.79
N LYS A 201 0.07 2.60 10.69
CA LYS A 201 -0.47 1.77 9.59
C LYS A 201 -0.32 0.27 9.82
N SER A 202 0.08 -0.14 11.03
CA SER A 202 0.18 -1.55 11.43
C SER A 202 1.17 -2.38 10.61
N VAL A 203 2.24 -1.77 10.11
CA VAL A 203 3.36 -2.50 9.49
C VAL A 203 4.05 -3.37 10.55
N LYS A 204 4.08 -4.69 10.33
CA LYS A 204 4.59 -5.66 11.31
C LYS A 204 5.15 -6.91 10.64
N ASN A 205 5.69 -7.81 11.44
CA ASN A 205 6.23 -9.11 10.99
C ASN A 205 7.38 -8.97 9.97
N LYS A 206 8.22 -7.95 10.14
CA LYS A 206 9.38 -7.69 9.29
C LYS A 206 10.66 -8.21 9.94
N ILE A 207 11.62 -8.58 9.09
CA ILE A 207 13.01 -8.80 9.53
C ILE A 207 13.68 -7.43 9.46
N ALA A 208 14.08 -6.89 10.59
CA ALA A 208 14.66 -5.55 10.67
C ALA A 208 16.15 -5.61 10.98
N GLY A 209 16.93 -4.83 10.24
CA GLY A 209 18.30 -4.49 10.56
C GLY A 209 18.44 -2.97 10.71
N TYR A 210 19.38 -2.52 11.52
CA TYR A 210 19.66 -1.10 11.66
C TYR A 210 21.14 -0.82 11.88
N PHE A 211 21.57 0.33 11.41
CA PHE A 211 22.90 0.89 11.70
C PHE A 211 22.86 2.42 11.59
N GLY A 212 23.90 3.06 12.07
CA GLY A 212 23.99 4.50 12.00
C GLY A 212 25.37 5.03 12.35
N SER A 213 25.53 6.35 12.25
CA SER A 213 26.71 7.07 12.72
C SER A 213 26.34 7.89 13.95
N TYR A 214 27.32 8.00 14.86
CA TYR A 214 27.23 8.88 16.03
C TYR A 214 28.53 9.68 16.19
N ALA A 215 28.47 10.79 16.85
CA ALA A 215 29.62 11.62 17.23
C ALA A 215 29.61 11.87 18.74
#